data_ff26687f30524f616fe523908c663464
#
_entry.id   ff26687f30524f616fe523908c663464
#
_cell.length_a   1.000
_cell.length_b   1.000
_cell.length_c   1.000
_cell.angle_alpha   90.00
_cell.angle_beta   90.00
_cell.angle_gamma   90.00
#
_symmetry.space_group_name_H-M   'P 1'
#
loop_
_entity.id
_entity.type
_entity.pdbx_description
1 polymer ?
#
loop_
_entity_poly.entity_id
_entity_poly.type
_entity_poly.pdbx_seq_one_letter_code
_entity_poly.pdbx_strand_id
1 'polypeptide(L)'
;MGSDNTNRRTVETEFKKAMVRVNVPVGLLVTAFGIGLMVLVGSYLIKYFRGAVPLREVYGTEQAGDEYVSFDINYVLDAFMESYRTRSGVRTKSSIYYLVLDEEAGAVPVRISGKMEEEMDRIMDETRDYLKGVRSEPPQGMHVEGTLKKLKGDGKKYYDRAVRSFDLETETESYYFWAGMLDNQTPSSAMGTTGLGAVIALLGLFIMSSMLKKHHVAAVQTFLDSHKTINRERLDEDFRNARKISGTFWIGEDLTYGIVGKPVILVNQELKKVRFQVKKVGRGTSTELVCVMADGKEYEFTMNRKDADEAIALYHAKFPALKMASSLKGKLMVPEDGDTNSN
;
A
#
# COMPACT_ATOMS: atom_id res chain seq x y z
N MET A 1 15.98 -24.12 49.18
CA MET A 1 16.67 -24.12 47.87
C MET A 1 15.86 -23.25 46.92
N GLY A 2 16.19 -21.98 46.94
CA GLY A 2 15.53 -21.00 46.07
C GLY A 2 16.04 -21.14 44.66
N SER A 3 15.14 -21.29 43.70
CA SER A 3 15.44 -21.26 42.28
C SER A 3 15.79 -19.83 41.88
N ASP A 4 17.07 -19.53 41.84
CA ASP A 4 17.63 -18.32 41.26
C ASP A 4 17.54 -18.42 39.72
N ASN A 5 16.31 -18.36 39.22
CA ASN A 5 16.02 -18.40 37.80
C ASN A 5 16.02 -16.97 37.26
N THR A 6 16.95 -16.16 37.76
CA THR A 6 17.17 -14.81 37.29
C THR A 6 17.70 -14.83 35.87
N ASN A 7 16.81 -14.55 34.92
CA ASN A 7 17.00 -13.76 33.70
C ASN A 7 18.40 -13.89 33.03
N ARG A 8 18.89 -15.14 32.87
CA ARG A 8 20.15 -15.36 32.16
C ARG A 8 19.95 -15.00 30.72
N ARG A 9 20.68 -13.97 30.25
CA ARG A 9 20.72 -13.55 28.85
C ARG A 9 21.18 -14.73 27.99
N THR A 10 20.26 -15.34 27.24
CA THR A 10 20.55 -16.44 26.33
C THR A 10 20.38 -15.95 24.88
N VAL A 11 21.06 -16.62 23.94
CA VAL A 11 20.95 -16.35 22.49
C VAL A 11 19.50 -16.37 22.03
N GLU A 12 18.74 -17.40 22.43
CA GLU A 12 17.34 -17.56 22.03
C GLU A 12 16.46 -16.41 22.50
N THR A 13 16.65 -15.97 23.76
CA THR A 13 15.85 -14.88 24.34
C THR A 13 16.12 -13.57 23.64
N GLU A 14 17.37 -13.28 23.33
CA GLU A 14 17.72 -12.02 22.64
C GLU A 14 17.31 -12.05 21.16
N PHE A 15 17.46 -13.19 20.48
CA PHE A 15 16.93 -13.34 19.12
C PHE A 15 15.41 -13.14 19.08
N LYS A 16 14.67 -13.73 20.02
CA LYS A 16 13.23 -13.51 20.15
C LYS A 16 12.91 -12.03 20.33
N LYS A 17 13.58 -11.36 21.28
CA LYS A 17 13.37 -9.92 21.54
C LYS A 17 13.69 -9.06 20.32
N ALA A 18 14.77 -9.37 19.59
CA ALA A 18 15.18 -8.63 18.42
C ALA A 18 14.17 -8.81 17.25
N MET A 19 13.71 -10.06 17.02
CA MET A 19 12.66 -10.32 16.02
C MET A 19 11.35 -9.60 16.37
N VAL A 20 10.93 -9.61 17.64
CA VAL A 20 9.75 -8.88 18.13
C VAL A 20 9.89 -7.39 17.83
N ARG A 21 11.05 -6.82 18.15
CA ARG A 21 11.31 -5.37 17.96
C ARG A 21 11.23 -4.94 16.51
N VAL A 22 11.58 -5.81 15.56
CA VAL A 22 11.56 -5.48 14.13
C VAL A 22 10.20 -5.82 13.51
N ASN A 23 9.69 -7.02 13.71
CA ASN A 23 8.53 -7.53 12.98
C ASN A 23 7.19 -6.99 13.51
N VAL A 24 7.06 -6.71 14.82
CA VAL A 24 5.79 -6.20 15.38
C VAL A 24 5.46 -4.81 14.86
N PRO A 25 6.36 -3.81 14.93
CA PRO A 25 6.04 -2.49 14.39
C PRO A 25 5.74 -2.51 12.89
N VAL A 26 6.51 -3.28 12.11
CA VAL A 26 6.27 -3.42 10.66
C VAL A 26 4.92 -4.08 10.40
N GLY A 27 4.63 -5.20 11.06
CA GLY A 27 3.35 -5.90 10.89
C GLY A 27 2.15 -5.03 11.30
N LEU A 28 2.26 -4.30 12.43
CA LEU A 28 1.22 -3.37 12.87
C LEU A 28 1.00 -2.23 11.87
N LEU A 29 2.07 -1.64 11.33
CA LEU A 29 1.98 -0.57 10.36
C LEU A 29 1.31 -1.03 9.07
N VAL A 30 1.71 -2.20 8.55
CA VAL A 30 1.11 -2.80 7.34
C VAL A 30 -0.36 -3.14 7.59
N THR A 31 -0.70 -3.74 8.75
CA THR A 31 -2.09 -4.04 9.12
C THR A 31 -2.93 -2.77 9.23
N ALA A 32 -2.43 -1.75 9.93
CA ALA A 32 -3.13 -0.48 10.10
C ALA A 32 -3.36 0.23 8.76
N PHE A 33 -2.38 0.18 7.84
CA PHE A 33 -2.53 0.72 6.50
C PHE A 33 -3.63 -0.02 5.70
N GLY A 34 -3.65 -1.36 5.74
CA GLY A 34 -4.69 -2.14 5.09
C GLY A 34 -6.08 -1.85 5.64
N ILE A 35 -6.23 -1.77 6.97
CA ILE A 35 -7.49 -1.39 7.63
C ILE A 35 -7.88 0.05 7.24
N GLY A 36 -6.93 0.99 7.21
CA GLY A 36 -7.17 2.37 6.79
C GLY A 36 -7.76 2.47 5.39
N LEU A 37 -7.24 1.69 4.43
CA LEU A 37 -7.82 1.60 3.08
C LEU A 37 -9.26 1.07 3.10
N MET A 38 -9.56 0.05 3.91
CA MET A 38 -10.90 -0.50 4.04
C MET A 38 -11.88 0.52 4.66
N VAL A 39 -11.44 1.28 5.66
CA VAL A 39 -12.26 2.31 6.32
C VAL A 39 -12.55 3.47 5.36
N LEU A 40 -11.56 3.91 4.59
CA LEU A 40 -11.73 4.99 3.61
C LEU A 40 -12.81 4.69 2.56
N VAL A 41 -13.00 3.42 2.23
CA VAL A 41 -13.96 2.97 1.20
C VAL A 41 -15.21 2.34 1.84
N GLY A 42 -15.19 2.07 3.14
CA GLY A 42 -16.25 1.33 3.84
C GLY A 42 -17.61 2.03 3.80
N SER A 43 -17.66 3.35 3.87
CA SER A 43 -18.90 4.12 3.76
C SER A 43 -19.60 3.91 2.41
N TYR A 44 -18.84 3.77 1.33
CA TYR A 44 -19.35 3.50 -0.02
C TYR A 44 -19.96 2.11 -0.11
N LEU A 45 -19.29 1.13 0.47
CA LEU A 45 -19.78 -0.24 0.49
C LEU A 45 -21.08 -0.37 1.30
N ILE A 46 -21.19 0.35 2.42
CA ILE A 46 -22.42 0.37 3.21
C ILE A 46 -23.59 0.90 2.38
N LYS A 47 -23.41 2.00 1.66
CA LYS A 47 -24.42 2.55 0.75
C LYS A 47 -24.76 1.57 -0.37
N TYR A 48 -23.74 0.97 -0.99
CA TYR A 48 -23.93 -0.01 -2.06
C TYR A 48 -24.73 -1.25 -1.60
N PHE A 49 -24.39 -1.83 -0.45
CA PHE A 49 -25.11 -3.00 0.08
C PHE A 49 -26.50 -2.67 0.65
N ARG A 50 -26.72 -1.42 1.05
CA ARG A 50 -28.08 -0.94 1.40
C ARG A 50 -28.99 -0.91 0.18
N GLY A 51 -28.44 -0.77 -1.00
CA GLY A 51 -29.16 -0.55 -2.25
C GLY A 51 -29.43 0.92 -2.53
N ALA A 52 -29.75 1.20 -3.78
CA ALA A 52 -30.11 2.53 -4.24
C ALA A 52 -31.58 2.87 -3.86
N VAL A 53 -31.78 4.11 -3.41
CA VAL A 53 -33.12 4.65 -3.14
C VAL A 53 -33.67 5.27 -4.44
N PRO A 54 -34.96 5.14 -4.78
CA PRO A 54 -35.53 5.82 -5.94
C PRO A 54 -35.27 7.33 -5.91
N LEU A 55 -34.80 7.90 -7.04
CA LEU A 55 -34.47 9.33 -7.15
C LEU A 55 -35.61 10.22 -6.65
N ARG A 56 -36.87 9.91 -7.03
CA ARG A 56 -38.07 10.66 -6.67
C ARG A 56 -38.32 10.81 -5.18
N GLU A 57 -37.81 9.88 -4.36
CA GLU A 57 -37.99 9.93 -2.89
C GLU A 57 -37.08 10.97 -2.22
N VAL A 58 -35.96 11.31 -2.85
CA VAL A 58 -34.94 12.18 -2.23
C VAL A 58 -34.64 13.45 -3.02
N TYR A 59 -34.96 13.50 -4.32
CA TYR A 59 -34.70 14.67 -5.16
C TYR A 59 -35.57 15.86 -4.70
N GLY A 60 -34.95 17.05 -4.57
CA GLY A 60 -35.61 18.25 -4.04
C GLY A 60 -35.68 18.29 -2.49
N THR A 61 -35.23 17.26 -1.79
CA THR A 61 -35.19 17.26 -0.32
C THR A 61 -33.82 17.70 0.21
N GLU A 62 -33.75 18.11 1.49
CA GLU A 62 -32.47 18.43 2.16
C GLU A 62 -31.53 17.22 2.24
N GLN A 63 -32.04 16.00 2.14
CA GLN A 63 -31.31 14.73 2.21
C GLN A 63 -30.70 14.31 0.87
N ALA A 64 -31.00 15.02 -0.23
CA ALA A 64 -30.55 14.66 -1.58
C ALA A 64 -29.02 14.59 -1.74
N GLY A 65 -28.27 15.33 -0.92
CA GLY A 65 -26.83 15.43 -1.04
C GLY A 65 -26.09 14.13 -0.71
N ASP A 66 -25.31 13.61 -1.68
CA ASP A 66 -24.49 12.40 -1.55
C ASP A 66 -25.27 11.07 -1.37
N GLU A 67 -26.62 11.07 -1.58
CA GLU A 67 -27.38 9.82 -1.54
C GLU A 67 -27.13 8.96 -2.78
N TYR A 68 -27.12 7.62 -2.57
CA TYR A 68 -27.03 6.62 -3.62
C TYR A 68 -28.44 6.29 -4.09
N VAL A 69 -28.72 6.60 -5.33
CA VAL A 69 -30.07 6.55 -5.88
C VAL A 69 -30.14 5.75 -7.18
N SER A 70 -31.31 5.18 -7.44
CA SER A 70 -31.69 4.60 -8.75
C SER A 70 -32.56 5.57 -9.52
N PHE A 71 -32.40 5.59 -10.83
CA PHE A 71 -33.10 6.50 -11.70
C PHE A 71 -33.39 5.86 -13.07
N ASP A 72 -34.64 6.00 -13.53
CA ASP A 72 -35.07 5.58 -14.86
C ASP A 72 -35.02 6.79 -15.80
N ILE A 73 -34.03 6.81 -16.69
CA ILE A 73 -33.84 7.88 -17.69
C ILE A 73 -34.74 7.55 -18.88
N ASN A 74 -35.89 8.21 -18.97
CA ASN A 74 -36.85 7.98 -20.04
C ASN A 74 -36.81 9.07 -21.15
N TYR A 75 -36.59 10.34 -20.78
CA TYR A 75 -36.61 11.45 -21.74
C TYR A 75 -35.35 12.30 -21.55
N VAL A 76 -34.51 12.38 -22.58
CA VAL A 76 -33.31 13.22 -22.61
C VAL A 76 -33.56 14.38 -23.58
N LEU A 77 -33.51 15.62 -23.07
CA LEU A 77 -33.82 16.81 -23.80
C LEU A 77 -32.63 17.40 -24.55
N ASP A 78 -31.47 17.51 -23.87
CA ASP A 78 -30.28 18.16 -24.42
C ASP A 78 -29.01 17.74 -23.69
N ALA A 79 -27.85 17.85 -24.34
CA ALA A 79 -26.52 17.74 -23.75
C ALA A 79 -25.99 19.17 -23.52
N PHE A 80 -26.03 19.66 -22.28
CA PHE A 80 -25.79 21.09 -22.02
C PHE A 80 -24.36 21.42 -21.59
N MET A 81 -23.54 20.45 -21.20
CA MET A 81 -22.16 20.69 -20.78
C MET A 81 -21.27 19.46 -20.96
N GLU A 82 -20.04 19.68 -21.45
CA GLU A 82 -18.99 18.67 -21.49
C GLU A 82 -17.84 19.02 -20.53
N SER A 83 -17.32 18.02 -19.86
CA SER A 83 -16.13 18.16 -19.02
C SER A 83 -14.94 17.46 -19.66
N TYR A 84 -13.78 18.10 -19.57
CA TYR A 84 -12.54 17.58 -20.12
C TYR A 84 -11.49 17.47 -19.02
N ARG A 85 -10.67 16.41 -19.08
CA ARG A 85 -9.49 16.24 -18.21
C ARG A 85 -8.24 16.33 -19.08
N THR A 86 -7.29 17.17 -18.67
CA THR A 86 -5.98 17.23 -19.31
C THR A 86 -5.00 16.37 -18.49
N ARG A 87 -4.38 15.39 -19.13
CA ARG A 87 -3.33 14.56 -18.53
C ARG A 87 -2.13 14.54 -19.48
N SER A 88 -0.97 14.93 -18.99
CA SER A 88 0.29 14.99 -19.78
C SER A 88 0.13 15.77 -21.10
N GLY A 89 -0.63 16.89 -21.09
CA GLY A 89 -0.88 17.72 -22.29
C GLY A 89 -2.00 17.22 -23.22
N VAL A 90 -2.51 16.01 -23.02
CA VAL A 90 -3.62 15.45 -23.81
C VAL A 90 -4.95 15.76 -23.11
N ARG A 91 -5.85 16.43 -23.86
CA ARG A 91 -7.21 16.75 -23.42
C ARG A 91 -8.14 15.60 -23.81
N THR A 92 -8.75 14.96 -22.80
CA THR A 92 -9.68 13.84 -23.01
C THR A 92 -11.05 14.21 -22.41
N LYS A 93 -12.13 13.95 -23.14
CA LYS A 93 -13.50 14.08 -22.64
C LYS A 93 -13.66 13.15 -21.42
N SER A 94 -14.08 13.70 -20.29
CA SER A 94 -14.19 12.96 -19.03
C SER A 94 -15.64 12.64 -18.67
N SER A 95 -16.58 13.53 -19.00
CA SER A 95 -18.00 13.34 -18.76
C SER A 95 -18.82 14.36 -19.51
N ILE A 96 -20.10 14.03 -19.74
CA ILE A 96 -21.11 14.89 -20.35
C ILE A 96 -22.25 15.05 -19.36
N TYR A 97 -22.90 16.20 -19.41
CA TYR A 97 -24.09 16.49 -18.62
C TYR A 97 -25.28 16.65 -19.55
N TYR A 98 -26.30 15.85 -19.31
CA TYR A 98 -27.56 15.86 -20.04
C TYR A 98 -28.68 16.44 -19.17
N LEU A 99 -29.63 17.10 -19.83
CA LEU A 99 -30.89 17.52 -19.24
C LEU A 99 -31.90 16.39 -19.46
N VAL A 100 -32.34 15.75 -18.38
CA VAL A 100 -33.32 14.66 -18.38
C VAL A 100 -34.63 15.19 -17.81
N LEU A 101 -35.73 14.84 -18.43
CA LEU A 101 -37.07 15.16 -17.93
C LEU A 101 -37.64 13.91 -17.26
N ASP A 102 -37.98 14.01 -15.97
CA ASP A 102 -38.70 13.04 -15.20
C ASP A 102 -40.10 13.59 -14.84
N GLU A 103 -41.12 12.75 -14.86
CA GLU A 103 -42.51 13.18 -14.64
C GLU A 103 -42.76 13.72 -13.23
N GLU A 104 -42.03 13.21 -12.22
CA GLU A 104 -42.20 13.59 -10.82
C GLU A 104 -41.11 14.55 -10.34
N ALA A 105 -39.85 14.27 -10.68
CA ALA A 105 -38.70 15.05 -10.27
C ALA A 105 -38.46 16.30 -11.15
N GLY A 106 -39.15 16.41 -12.30
CA GLY A 106 -38.99 17.53 -13.21
C GLY A 106 -37.68 17.46 -14.03
N ALA A 107 -37.01 18.59 -14.17
CA ALA A 107 -35.75 18.66 -14.91
C ALA A 107 -34.56 18.22 -14.05
N VAL A 108 -33.95 17.09 -14.39
CA VAL A 108 -32.80 16.49 -13.65
C VAL A 108 -31.53 16.59 -14.49
N PRO A 109 -30.48 17.29 -14.01
CA PRO A 109 -29.18 17.23 -14.68
C PRO A 109 -28.50 15.91 -14.41
N VAL A 110 -28.17 15.15 -15.46
CA VAL A 110 -27.53 13.84 -15.37
C VAL A 110 -26.12 13.91 -15.92
N ARG A 111 -25.14 13.56 -15.11
CA ARG A 111 -23.75 13.42 -15.52
C ARG A 111 -23.43 11.96 -15.82
N ILE A 112 -22.88 11.70 -17.01
CA ILE A 112 -22.45 10.36 -17.41
C ILE A 112 -20.95 10.30 -17.70
N SER A 113 -20.39 9.10 -17.70
CA SER A 113 -19.08 8.83 -18.30
C SER A 113 -19.20 8.59 -19.80
N GLY A 114 -18.12 8.77 -20.57
CA GLY A 114 -18.12 8.56 -22.02
C GLY A 114 -18.58 7.16 -22.48
N LYS A 115 -18.63 6.16 -21.59
CA LYS A 115 -19.14 4.82 -21.93
C LYS A 115 -20.67 4.76 -22.15
N MET A 116 -21.39 5.71 -21.59
CA MET A 116 -22.85 5.78 -21.66
C MET A 116 -23.31 6.84 -22.67
N GLU A 117 -22.36 7.51 -23.36
CA GLU A 117 -22.64 8.60 -24.29
C GLU A 117 -23.55 8.16 -25.43
N GLU A 118 -23.19 7.08 -26.12
CA GLU A 118 -23.95 6.55 -27.26
C GLU A 118 -25.41 6.21 -26.87
N GLU A 119 -25.63 5.64 -25.70
CA GLU A 119 -26.96 5.30 -25.22
C GLU A 119 -27.78 6.54 -24.84
N MET A 120 -27.15 7.54 -24.22
CA MET A 120 -27.83 8.80 -23.90
C MET A 120 -28.18 9.61 -25.16
N ASP A 121 -27.29 9.63 -26.15
CA ASP A 121 -27.53 10.29 -27.43
C ASP A 121 -28.68 9.59 -28.19
N ARG A 122 -28.74 8.25 -28.15
CA ARG A 122 -29.87 7.50 -28.71
C ARG A 122 -31.18 7.90 -28.06
N ILE A 123 -31.26 7.93 -26.73
CA ILE A 123 -32.49 8.32 -26.01
C ILE A 123 -32.82 9.77 -26.33
N MET A 124 -31.84 10.66 -26.44
CA MET A 124 -32.06 12.06 -26.81
C MET A 124 -32.67 12.22 -28.20
N ASP A 125 -32.16 11.50 -29.21
CA ASP A 125 -32.71 11.51 -30.56
C ASP A 125 -34.13 10.93 -30.61
N GLU A 126 -34.37 9.79 -29.94
CA GLU A 126 -35.70 9.20 -29.80
C GLU A 126 -36.70 10.15 -29.10
N THR A 127 -36.25 10.85 -28.05
CA THR A 127 -37.05 11.85 -27.32
C THR A 127 -37.44 13.00 -28.28
N ARG A 128 -36.49 13.48 -29.07
CA ARG A 128 -36.72 14.57 -30.07
C ARG A 128 -37.75 14.15 -31.08
N ASP A 129 -37.65 12.95 -31.61
CA ASP A 129 -38.57 12.42 -32.65
C ASP A 129 -39.98 12.16 -32.04
N TYR A 130 -40.06 11.69 -30.85
CA TYR A 130 -41.31 11.51 -30.10
C TYR A 130 -42.02 12.86 -29.87
N LEU A 131 -41.30 13.85 -29.35
CA LEU A 131 -41.87 15.19 -29.10
C LEU A 131 -42.30 15.91 -30.37
N LYS A 132 -41.67 15.64 -31.51
CA LYS A 132 -42.05 16.18 -32.81
C LYS A 132 -43.20 15.40 -33.50
N GLY A 133 -43.66 14.31 -32.90
CA GLY A 133 -44.70 13.45 -33.48
C GLY A 133 -44.21 12.61 -34.67
N VAL A 134 -42.90 12.51 -34.88
CA VAL A 134 -42.30 11.65 -35.91
C VAL A 134 -42.37 10.19 -35.48
N ARG A 135 -42.24 9.94 -34.19
CA ARG A 135 -42.35 8.64 -33.58
C ARG A 135 -43.59 8.59 -32.67
N SER A 136 -44.35 7.51 -32.75
CA SER A 136 -45.56 7.31 -31.90
C SER A 136 -45.28 6.67 -30.57
N GLU A 137 -44.18 5.92 -30.47
CA GLU A 137 -43.77 5.24 -29.22
C GLU A 137 -42.80 6.10 -28.42
N PRO A 138 -42.91 6.11 -27.08
CA PRO A 138 -41.94 6.82 -26.25
C PRO A 138 -40.55 6.24 -26.41
N PRO A 139 -39.49 6.99 -26.04
CA PRO A 139 -38.11 6.50 -26.08
C PRO A 139 -37.97 5.24 -25.23
N GLN A 140 -37.10 4.36 -25.64
CA GLN A 140 -36.67 3.26 -24.78
C GLN A 140 -35.66 3.78 -23.77
N GLY A 141 -36.13 4.00 -22.53
CA GLY A 141 -35.29 4.47 -21.43
C GLY A 141 -34.28 3.47 -20.93
N MET A 142 -33.46 3.91 -19.98
CA MET A 142 -32.45 3.07 -19.31
C MET A 142 -32.54 3.24 -17.80
N HIS A 143 -32.37 2.13 -17.06
CA HIS A 143 -32.24 2.13 -15.60
C HIS A 143 -30.79 2.33 -15.21
N VAL A 144 -30.51 3.29 -14.32
CA VAL A 144 -29.17 3.57 -13.83
C VAL A 144 -29.15 3.82 -12.33
N GLU A 145 -28.05 3.45 -11.71
CA GLU A 145 -27.78 3.79 -10.32
C GLU A 145 -26.61 4.79 -10.26
N GLY A 146 -26.64 5.69 -9.28
CA GLY A 146 -25.63 6.72 -9.15
C GLY A 146 -25.77 7.54 -7.88
N THR A 147 -24.99 8.60 -7.76
CA THR A 147 -25.00 9.49 -6.58
C THR A 147 -25.49 10.87 -6.95
N LEU A 148 -26.36 11.43 -6.12
CA LEU A 148 -26.75 12.84 -6.21
C LEU A 148 -25.63 13.73 -5.68
N LYS A 149 -25.24 14.74 -6.46
CA LYS A 149 -24.23 15.73 -6.10
C LYS A 149 -24.75 17.14 -6.30
N LYS A 150 -24.44 18.05 -5.39
CA LYS A 150 -24.87 19.44 -5.53
C LYS A 150 -24.23 20.08 -6.75
N LEU A 151 -25.06 20.62 -7.63
CA LEU A 151 -24.63 21.32 -8.84
C LEU A 151 -24.14 22.72 -8.47
N LYS A 152 -22.90 23.05 -8.82
CA LYS A 152 -22.27 24.32 -8.43
C LYS A 152 -21.56 24.99 -9.62
N GLY A 153 -21.28 26.29 -9.47
CA GLY A 153 -20.45 27.05 -10.40
C GLY A 153 -21.00 27.06 -11.83
N ASP A 154 -20.11 26.83 -12.81
CA ASP A 154 -20.49 26.85 -14.22
C ASP A 154 -21.51 25.78 -14.58
N GLY A 155 -21.47 24.61 -13.92
CA GLY A 155 -22.46 23.55 -14.13
C GLY A 155 -23.88 24.03 -13.85
N LYS A 156 -24.11 24.75 -12.74
CA LYS A 156 -25.43 25.34 -12.45
C LYS A 156 -25.83 26.39 -13.48
N LYS A 157 -24.91 27.25 -13.88
CA LYS A 157 -25.16 28.28 -14.89
C LYS A 157 -25.59 27.71 -16.23
N TYR A 158 -24.92 26.65 -16.70
CA TYR A 158 -25.30 25.99 -17.95
C TYR A 158 -26.61 25.23 -17.83
N TYR A 159 -26.83 24.54 -16.70
CA TYR A 159 -28.10 23.89 -16.41
C TYR A 159 -29.27 24.90 -16.43
N ASP A 160 -29.19 26.01 -15.67
CA ASP A 160 -30.23 27.03 -15.61
C ASP A 160 -30.54 27.62 -17.02
N ARG A 161 -29.53 27.70 -17.90
CA ARG A 161 -29.72 28.13 -19.27
C ARG A 161 -30.47 27.07 -20.11
N ALA A 162 -30.08 25.79 -19.97
CA ALA A 162 -30.73 24.70 -20.68
C ALA A 162 -32.19 24.55 -20.23
N VAL A 163 -32.50 24.58 -18.96
CA VAL A 163 -33.86 24.50 -18.43
C VAL A 163 -34.73 25.64 -19.01
N ARG A 164 -34.23 26.88 -19.03
CA ARG A 164 -34.95 28.03 -19.60
C ARG A 164 -35.20 27.91 -21.12
N SER A 165 -34.31 27.23 -21.84
CA SER A 165 -34.49 27.03 -23.28
C SER A 165 -35.65 26.10 -23.63
N PHE A 166 -36.10 25.31 -22.65
CA PHE A 166 -37.27 24.44 -22.77
C PHE A 166 -38.50 24.95 -21.99
N ASP A 167 -38.47 26.24 -21.53
CA ASP A 167 -39.54 26.84 -20.72
C ASP A 167 -39.89 26.05 -19.44
N LEU A 168 -38.91 25.36 -18.87
CA LEU A 168 -39.04 24.63 -17.62
C LEU A 168 -38.69 25.50 -16.42
N GLU A 169 -39.26 25.22 -15.25
CA GLU A 169 -38.93 25.91 -14.00
C GLU A 169 -37.62 25.39 -13.41
N THR A 170 -36.85 26.32 -12.80
CA THR A 170 -35.59 25.98 -12.12
C THR A 170 -35.79 25.96 -10.62
N GLU A 171 -35.36 24.88 -9.99
CA GLU A 171 -35.31 24.82 -8.53
C GLU A 171 -34.14 25.62 -7.95
N THR A 172 -34.32 26.15 -6.74
CA THR A 172 -33.33 27.01 -6.05
C THR A 172 -32.04 26.23 -5.73
N GLU A 173 -32.17 24.98 -5.32
CA GLU A 173 -31.05 24.06 -5.06
C GLU A 173 -31.09 22.86 -6.03
N SER A 174 -30.23 22.89 -7.05
CA SER A 174 -30.16 21.82 -8.04
C SER A 174 -29.08 20.83 -7.68
N TYR A 175 -29.43 19.55 -7.77
CA TYR A 175 -28.50 18.43 -7.67
C TYR A 175 -28.37 17.79 -9.04
N TYR A 176 -27.18 17.29 -9.38
CA TYR A 176 -27.00 16.46 -10.58
C TYR A 176 -26.86 14.99 -10.16
N PHE A 177 -27.44 14.12 -10.95
CA PHE A 177 -27.29 12.68 -10.82
C PHE A 177 -26.03 12.20 -11.56
N TRP A 178 -25.11 11.58 -10.83
CA TRP A 178 -23.89 11.02 -11.41
C TRP A 178 -24.07 9.54 -11.69
N ALA A 179 -24.48 9.21 -12.91
CA ALA A 179 -24.80 7.86 -13.33
C ALA A 179 -23.60 6.92 -13.28
N GLY A 180 -23.81 5.71 -12.74
CA GLY A 180 -22.81 4.66 -12.63
C GLY A 180 -21.72 4.90 -11.60
N MET A 181 -21.85 5.96 -10.78
CA MET A 181 -20.85 6.32 -9.77
C MET A 181 -21.46 6.37 -8.39
N LEU A 182 -20.82 5.75 -7.43
CA LEU A 182 -21.11 5.88 -6.01
C LEU A 182 -20.01 6.75 -5.37
N ASP A 183 -20.35 7.97 -4.94
CA ASP A 183 -19.41 8.90 -4.31
C ASP A 183 -18.06 9.06 -5.05
N ASN A 184 -18.09 9.32 -6.35
CA ASN A 184 -16.93 9.42 -7.24
C ASN A 184 -16.19 8.10 -7.54
N GLN A 185 -16.73 6.96 -7.12
CA GLN A 185 -16.17 5.64 -7.39
C GLN A 185 -17.20 4.73 -8.03
N THR A 186 -16.75 3.85 -8.93
CA THR A 186 -17.59 2.75 -9.38
C THR A 186 -17.65 1.68 -8.29
N PRO A 187 -18.77 0.93 -8.14
CA PRO A 187 -18.86 -0.16 -7.18
C PRO A 187 -17.69 -1.17 -7.31
N SER A 188 -17.28 -1.48 -8.55
CA SER A 188 -16.15 -2.37 -8.81
C SER A 188 -14.81 -1.82 -8.30
N SER A 189 -14.57 -0.51 -8.41
CA SER A 189 -13.33 0.10 -7.89
C SER A 189 -13.32 0.13 -6.35
N ALA A 190 -14.48 0.35 -5.73
CA ALA A 190 -14.63 0.31 -4.28
C ALA A 190 -14.38 -1.10 -3.71
N MET A 191 -14.98 -2.13 -4.33
CA MET A 191 -14.72 -3.53 -3.98
C MET A 191 -13.26 -3.92 -4.17
N GLY A 192 -12.63 -3.50 -5.29
CA GLY A 192 -11.22 -3.74 -5.55
C GLY A 192 -10.30 -3.12 -4.50
N THR A 193 -10.57 -1.87 -4.11
CA THR A 193 -9.79 -1.17 -3.07
C THR A 193 -9.95 -1.84 -1.71
N THR A 194 -11.17 -2.27 -1.35
CA THR A 194 -11.43 -3.00 -0.09
C THR A 194 -10.75 -4.36 -0.09
N GLY A 195 -10.82 -5.11 -1.20
CA GLY A 195 -10.11 -6.38 -1.36
C GLY A 195 -8.59 -6.22 -1.22
N LEU A 196 -8.02 -5.19 -1.84
CA LEU A 196 -6.59 -4.86 -1.69
C LEU A 196 -6.25 -4.53 -0.23
N GLY A 197 -7.07 -3.72 0.44
CA GLY A 197 -6.90 -3.39 1.85
C GLY A 197 -6.91 -4.62 2.74
N ALA A 198 -7.83 -5.57 2.50
CA ALA A 198 -7.91 -6.84 3.22
C ALA A 198 -6.64 -7.69 3.02
N VAL A 199 -6.16 -7.82 1.78
CA VAL A 199 -4.91 -8.55 1.48
C VAL A 199 -3.73 -7.93 2.21
N ILE A 200 -3.59 -6.60 2.19
CA ILE A 200 -2.51 -5.89 2.89
C ILE A 200 -2.62 -6.10 4.41
N ALA A 201 -3.82 -6.03 4.98
CA ALA A 201 -4.02 -6.27 6.42
C ALA A 201 -3.63 -7.71 6.81
N LEU A 202 -4.02 -8.70 6.01
CA LEU A 202 -3.65 -10.10 6.21
C LEU A 202 -2.14 -10.33 6.10
N LEU A 203 -1.46 -9.65 5.17
CA LEU A 203 0.01 -9.68 5.07
C LEU A 203 0.67 -9.13 6.34
N GLY A 204 0.15 -8.03 6.89
CA GLY A 204 0.63 -7.49 8.17
C GLY A 204 0.47 -8.48 9.33
N LEU A 205 -0.69 -9.12 9.43
CA LEU A 205 -0.95 -10.19 10.41
C LEU A 205 -0.03 -11.41 10.19
N PHE A 206 0.22 -11.78 8.95
CA PHE A 206 1.15 -12.87 8.60
C PHE A 206 2.59 -12.56 9.05
N ILE A 207 3.06 -11.32 8.84
CA ILE A 207 4.37 -10.87 9.34
C ILE A 207 4.43 -11.02 10.86
N MET A 208 3.38 -10.60 11.57
CA MET A 208 3.31 -10.76 13.04
C MET A 208 3.26 -12.23 13.45
N SER A 209 2.50 -13.07 12.75
CA SER A 209 2.35 -14.49 13.06
C SER A 209 3.65 -15.27 12.85
N SER A 210 4.55 -14.81 11.99
CA SER A 210 5.86 -15.43 11.78
C SER A 210 6.71 -15.52 13.06
N MET A 211 6.39 -14.66 14.04
CA MET A 211 7.03 -14.66 15.36
C MET A 211 6.57 -15.81 16.26
N LEU A 212 5.35 -16.33 16.03
CA LEU A 212 4.87 -17.52 16.77
C LEU A 212 5.65 -18.76 16.40
N LYS A 213 6.27 -18.77 15.21
CA LYS A 213 7.18 -19.84 14.81
C LYS A 213 8.47 -19.71 15.60
N LYS A 214 8.91 -20.82 16.22
CA LYS A 214 10.11 -20.88 17.06
C LYS A 214 11.41 -20.81 16.24
N HIS A 215 11.52 -19.90 15.27
CA HIS A 215 12.70 -19.76 14.42
C HIS A 215 13.99 -19.51 15.21
N HIS A 216 13.91 -18.78 16.32
CA HIS A 216 15.05 -18.54 17.21
C HIS A 216 15.55 -19.83 17.87
N VAL A 217 14.64 -20.73 18.28
CA VAL A 217 15.01 -22.04 18.83
C VAL A 217 15.58 -22.95 17.73
N ALA A 218 14.91 -22.99 16.58
CA ALA A 218 15.36 -23.80 15.45
C ALA A 218 16.75 -23.38 14.95
N ALA A 219 17.06 -22.09 14.91
CA ALA A 219 18.37 -21.59 14.49
C ALA A 219 19.48 -22.04 15.45
N VAL A 220 19.26 -21.95 16.76
CA VAL A 220 20.20 -22.42 17.77
C VAL A 220 20.39 -23.93 17.68
N GLN A 221 19.30 -24.68 17.56
CA GLN A 221 19.38 -26.14 17.44
C GLN A 221 20.11 -26.57 16.16
N THR A 222 19.80 -26.00 15.00
CA THR A 222 20.47 -26.28 13.73
C THR A 222 21.96 -25.96 13.81
N PHE A 223 22.33 -24.88 14.48
CA PHE A 223 23.74 -24.52 14.69
C PHE A 223 24.45 -25.57 15.56
N LEU A 224 23.87 -25.97 16.69
CA LEU A 224 24.45 -26.97 17.61
C LEU A 224 24.56 -28.36 16.93
N ASP A 225 23.58 -28.73 16.11
CA ASP A 225 23.60 -30.01 15.37
C ASP A 225 24.72 -30.06 14.33
N SER A 226 25.05 -28.91 13.72
CA SER A 226 26.14 -28.80 12.73
C SER A 226 27.54 -28.61 13.34
N HIS A 227 27.62 -28.09 14.58
CA HIS A 227 28.88 -27.79 15.27
C HIS A 227 28.97 -28.52 16.61
N LYS A 228 29.08 -29.84 16.57
CA LYS A 228 29.05 -30.71 17.75
C LYS A 228 30.12 -30.45 18.81
N THR A 229 31.16 -29.70 18.46
CA THR A 229 32.24 -29.26 19.40
C THR A 229 31.81 -28.08 20.27
N ILE A 230 30.69 -27.41 19.93
CA ILE A 230 30.15 -26.27 20.65
C ILE A 230 28.89 -26.76 21.35
N ASN A 231 28.90 -26.76 22.68
CA ASN A 231 27.70 -27.05 23.46
C ASN A 231 26.91 -25.76 23.75
N ARG A 232 25.73 -25.93 24.30
CA ARG A 232 24.80 -24.81 24.54
C ARG A 232 25.38 -23.84 25.59
N GLU A 233 26.08 -24.35 26.60
CA GLU A 233 26.67 -23.50 27.65
C GLU A 233 27.74 -22.57 27.10
N ARG A 234 28.63 -23.10 26.24
CA ARG A 234 29.67 -22.32 25.53
C ARG A 234 29.06 -21.29 24.62
N LEU A 235 27.97 -21.67 23.88
CA LEU A 235 27.25 -20.76 23.01
C LEU A 235 26.67 -19.57 23.81
N ASP A 236 25.97 -19.83 24.90
CA ASP A 236 25.38 -18.79 25.74
C ASP A 236 26.43 -17.98 26.50
N GLU A 237 27.60 -18.55 26.82
CA GLU A 237 28.73 -17.84 27.40
C GLU A 237 29.37 -16.87 26.44
N ASP A 238 29.70 -17.32 25.21
CA ASP A 238 30.21 -16.44 24.14
C ASP A 238 29.22 -15.30 23.83
N PHE A 239 27.90 -15.61 23.81
CA PHE A 239 26.89 -14.59 23.59
C PHE A 239 26.79 -13.56 24.75
N ARG A 240 26.91 -13.98 25.99
CA ARG A 240 26.91 -13.03 27.13
C ARG A 240 28.03 -12.02 27.04
N ASN A 241 29.20 -12.46 26.58
CA ASN A 241 30.39 -11.65 26.38
C ASN A 241 30.39 -10.91 25.03
N ALA A 242 29.45 -11.24 24.15
CA ALA A 242 29.37 -10.62 22.80
C ALA A 242 29.03 -9.13 22.91
N ARG A 243 29.77 -8.33 22.14
CA ARG A 243 29.50 -6.91 21.97
C ARG A 243 28.32 -6.71 21.07
N LYS A 244 27.32 -6.01 21.56
CA LYS A 244 26.17 -5.63 20.77
C LYS A 244 26.53 -4.43 19.88
N ILE A 245 26.45 -4.62 18.58
CA ILE A 245 26.71 -3.58 17.56
C ILE A 245 25.41 -2.87 17.18
N SER A 246 24.35 -3.64 16.90
CA SER A 246 23.04 -3.09 16.56
C SER A 246 21.92 -3.80 17.29
N GLY A 247 20.66 -3.45 16.98
CA GLY A 247 19.48 -4.13 17.54
C GLY A 247 19.38 -5.62 17.16
N THR A 248 20.07 -6.02 16.10
CA THR A 248 19.98 -7.35 15.45
C THR A 248 21.32 -8.00 15.17
N PHE A 249 22.43 -7.46 15.70
CA PHE A 249 23.77 -7.95 15.40
C PHE A 249 24.72 -7.84 16.58
N TRP A 250 25.44 -8.95 16.89
CA TRP A 250 26.40 -9.06 18.00
C TRP A 250 27.64 -9.81 17.55
N ILE A 251 28.80 -9.44 18.07
CA ILE A 251 30.11 -10.07 17.80
C ILE A 251 30.67 -10.59 19.10
N GLY A 252 30.74 -11.93 19.23
CA GLY A 252 31.38 -12.63 20.33
C GLY A 252 32.87 -12.81 20.12
N GLU A 253 33.47 -13.71 20.91
CA GLU A 253 34.85 -14.10 20.75
C GLU A 253 35.03 -15.11 19.63
N ASP A 254 34.25 -16.19 19.69
CA ASP A 254 34.31 -17.28 18.73
C ASP A 254 33.19 -17.16 17.66
N LEU A 255 32.07 -16.46 17.98
CA LEU A 255 30.85 -16.49 17.19
C LEU A 255 30.34 -15.09 16.89
N THR A 256 29.69 -14.97 15.76
CA THR A 256 28.89 -13.80 15.36
C THR A 256 27.42 -14.17 15.32
N TYR A 257 26.57 -13.31 15.85
CA TYR A 257 25.13 -13.50 15.94
C TYR A 257 24.40 -12.41 15.20
N GLY A 258 23.42 -12.79 14.39
CA GLY A 258 22.67 -11.80 13.65
C GLY A 258 21.31 -12.27 13.21
N ILE A 259 20.52 -11.35 12.64
CA ILE A 259 19.21 -11.63 12.06
C ILE A 259 19.20 -11.16 10.61
N VAL A 260 19.07 -12.11 9.67
CA VAL A 260 18.91 -11.88 8.22
C VAL A 260 17.60 -12.57 7.80
N GLY A 261 16.47 -11.88 8.02
CA GLY A 261 15.16 -12.52 7.91
C GLY A 261 14.90 -13.62 8.93
N LYS A 262 15.95 -14.41 9.24
CA LYS A 262 15.99 -15.44 10.28
C LYS A 262 17.23 -15.24 11.17
N PRO A 263 17.21 -15.74 12.41
CA PRO A 263 18.40 -15.78 13.25
C PRO A 263 19.51 -16.63 12.61
N VAL A 264 20.73 -16.14 12.67
CA VAL A 264 21.95 -16.78 12.12
C VAL A 264 23.05 -16.69 13.15
N ILE A 265 23.83 -17.77 13.28
CA ILE A 265 25.05 -17.86 14.11
C ILE A 265 26.18 -18.25 13.17
N LEU A 266 27.25 -17.49 13.15
CA LEU A 266 28.41 -17.69 12.29
C LEU A 266 29.65 -17.96 13.16
N VAL A 267 30.48 -18.91 12.73
CA VAL A 267 31.78 -19.16 13.38
C VAL A 267 32.80 -18.16 12.83
N ASN A 268 33.40 -17.37 13.70
CA ASN A 268 34.30 -16.29 13.31
C ASN A 268 35.53 -16.80 12.56
N GLN A 269 36.03 -18.01 12.92
CA GLN A 269 37.18 -18.66 12.24
C GLN A 269 36.86 -19.11 10.81
N GLU A 270 35.59 -19.28 10.48
CA GLU A 270 35.11 -19.63 9.14
C GLU A 270 34.81 -18.42 8.26
N LEU A 271 34.96 -17.21 8.78
CA LEU A 271 34.83 -15.97 8.01
C LEU A 271 36.03 -15.79 7.09
N LYS A 272 35.78 -15.72 5.80
CA LYS A 272 36.80 -15.43 4.77
C LYS A 272 36.98 -13.94 4.55
N LYS A 273 35.88 -13.18 4.64
CA LYS A 273 35.88 -11.75 4.37
C LYS A 273 34.69 -11.07 5.06
N VAL A 274 34.92 -9.88 5.59
CA VAL A 274 33.84 -8.96 6.00
C VAL A 274 33.95 -7.69 5.17
N ARG A 275 32.84 -7.28 4.59
CA ARG A 275 32.77 -6.07 3.75
C ARG A 275 31.56 -5.23 4.10
N PHE A 276 31.70 -3.97 3.90
CA PHE A 276 30.65 -3.00 3.97
C PHE A 276 30.22 -2.60 2.57
N GLN A 277 28.91 -2.55 2.31
CA GLN A 277 28.36 -2.09 1.04
C GLN A 277 27.17 -1.16 1.23
N VAL A 278 27.01 -0.24 0.30
CA VAL A 278 25.84 0.63 0.23
C VAL A 278 25.03 0.24 -0.99
N LYS A 279 23.82 -0.24 -0.78
CA LYS A 279 22.86 -0.55 -1.86
C LYS A 279 21.89 0.60 -2.05
N LYS A 280 21.60 0.95 -3.30
CA LYS A 280 20.55 1.88 -3.64
C LYS A 280 19.21 1.14 -3.62
N VAL A 281 18.29 1.56 -2.75
CA VAL A 281 16.97 0.97 -2.59
C VAL A 281 15.92 2.04 -2.90
N GLY A 282 15.33 1.98 -4.10
CA GLY A 282 14.40 3.01 -4.56
C GLY A 282 15.05 4.40 -4.60
N ARG A 283 14.49 5.35 -3.83
CA ARG A 283 15.03 6.73 -3.69
C ARG A 283 16.02 6.88 -2.52
N GLY A 284 16.25 5.83 -1.73
CA GLY A 284 17.13 5.84 -0.57
C GLY A 284 18.37 4.95 -0.76
N THR A 285 19.20 4.89 0.28
CA THR A 285 20.36 4.00 0.36
C THR A 285 20.23 3.12 1.59
N SER A 286 20.52 1.82 1.45
CA SER A 286 20.65 0.87 2.55
C SER A 286 22.11 0.53 2.73
N THR A 287 22.56 0.51 3.98
CA THR A 287 23.91 0.10 4.35
C THR A 287 23.85 -1.34 4.86
N GLU A 288 24.75 -2.18 4.39
CA GLU A 288 24.81 -3.59 4.76
C GLU A 288 26.25 -3.99 5.12
N LEU A 289 26.36 -4.75 6.20
CA LEU A 289 27.56 -5.50 6.54
C LEU A 289 27.42 -6.91 5.94
N VAL A 290 28.34 -7.30 5.08
CA VAL A 290 28.34 -8.61 4.43
C VAL A 290 29.44 -9.46 5.00
N CYS A 291 29.04 -10.58 5.60
CA CYS A 291 29.94 -11.62 6.10
C CYS A 291 30.00 -12.75 5.08
N VAL A 292 31.19 -12.99 4.51
CA VAL A 292 31.44 -14.05 3.54
C VAL A 292 32.13 -15.21 4.25
N MET A 293 31.51 -16.38 4.23
CA MET A 293 32.03 -17.59 4.85
C MET A 293 33.05 -18.30 3.93
N ALA A 294 33.83 -19.21 4.50
CA ALA A 294 34.81 -20.02 3.76
C ALA A 294 34.16 -20.89 2.67
N ASP A 295 32.92 -21.34 2.89
CA ASP A 295 32.11 -22.08 1.92
C ASP A 295 31.53 -21.21 0.80
N GLY A 296 31.77 -19.89 0.83
CA GLY A 296 31.27 -18.94 -0.15
C GLY A 296 29.89 -18.36 0.13
N LYS A 297 29.21 -18.80 1.18
CA LYS A 297 27.92 -18.19 1.57
C LYS A 297 28.11 -16.78 2.07
N GLU A 298 27.17 -15.90 1.68
CA GLU A 298 27.13 -14.51 2.10
C GLU A 298 25.92 -14.26 3.00
N TYR A 299 26.16 -13.53 4.09
CA TYR A 299 25.12 -13.08 5.01
C TYR A 299 25.14 -11.55 5.06
N GLU A 300 24.04 -10.91 4.66
CA GLU A 300 23.90 -9.46 4.55
C GLU A 300 23.10 -8.91 5.73
N PHE A 301 23.75 -8.17 6.61
CA PHE A 301 23.12 -7.56 7.78
C PHE A 301 22.89 -6.07 7.55
N THR A 302 21.62 -5.68 7.45
CA THR A 302 21.25 -4.26 7.32
C THR A 302 21.49 -3.53 8.64
N MET A 303 22.28 -2.45 8.58
CA MET A 303 22.59 -1.61 9.74
C MET A 303 22.94 -0.19 9.29
N ASN A 304 22.97 0.75 10.22
CA ASN A 304 23.45 2.09 9.90
C ASN A 304 24.97 2.10 9.71
N ARG A 305 25.50 3.17 9.09
CA ARG A 305 26.92 3.27 8.79
C ARG A 305 27.79 3.23 10.03
N LYS A 306 27.39 3.91 11.10
CA LYS A 306 28.14 3.94 12.36
C LYS A 306 28.31 2.54 12.95
N ASP A 307 27.22 1.74 12.97
CA ASP A 307 27.25 0.36 13.47
C ASP A 307 28.12 -0.53 12.56
N ALA A 308 28.07 -0.32 11.25
CA ALA A 308 28.93 -1.06 10.30
C ALA A 308 30.42 -0.75 10.49
N ASP A 309 30.78 0.54 10.65
CA ASP A 309 32.14 0.97 10.94
C ASP A 309 32.64 0.39 12.28
N GLU A 310 31.78 0.37 13.32
CA GLU A 310 32.10 -0.25 14.61
C GLU A 310 32.32 -1.76 14.48
N ALA A 311 31.45 -2.46 13.71
CA ALA A 311 31.60 -3.89 13.46
C ALA A 311 32.95 -4.21 12.78
N ILE A 312 33.29 -3.46 11.73
CA ILE A 312 34.56 -3.63 11.00
C ILE A 312 35.75 -3.38 11.91
N ALA A 313 35.73 -2.30 12.67
CA ALA A 313 36.80 -2.01 13.62
C ALA A 313 37.00 -3.14 14.65
N LEU A 314 35.89 -3.72 15.16
CA LEU A 314 35.94 -4.82 16.10
C LEU A 314 36.46 -6.11 15.47
N TYR A 315 36.03 -6.44 14.23
CA TYR A 315 36.58 -7.57 13.49
C TYR A 315 38.06 -7.40 13.21
N HIS A 316 38.50 -6.22 12.83
CA HIS A 316 39.93 -5.94 12.58
C HIS A 316 40.76 -6.13 13.84
N ALA A 317 40.24 -5.66 14.98
CA ALA A 317 40.94 -5.81 16.27
C ALA A 317 41.03 -7.27 16.73
N LYS A 318 39.97 -8.07 16.53
CA LYS A 318 39.90 -9.47 16.98
C LYS A 318 40.52 -10.45 15.99
N PHE A 319 40.41 -10.17 14.68
CA PHE A 319 40.80 -11.08 13.61
C PHE A 319 41.63 -10.35 12.55
N PRO A 320 42.89 -10.00 12.86
CA PRO A 320 43.74 -9.18 11.97
C PRO A 320 44.04 -9.84 10.61
N ALA A 321 43.95 -11.20 10.54
CA ALA A 321 44.13 -11.93 9.28
C ALA A 321 42.86 -11.93 8.37
N LEU A 322 41.72 -11.45 8.87
CA LEU A 322 40.47 -11.44 8.13
C LEU A 322 40.50 -10.33 7.08
N LYS A 323 40.25 -10.68 5.80
CA LYS A 323 40.18 -9.69 4.72
C LYS A 323 39.00 -8.73 4.94
N MET A 324 39.32 -7.45 5.04
CA MET A 324 38.31 -6.38 5.14
C MET A 324 38.25 -5.62 3.82
N ALA A 325 37.07 -5.24 3.39
CA ALA A 325 36.91 -4.35 2.25
C ALA A 325 35.77 -3.36 2.51
N SER A 326 36.06 -2.07 2.35
CA SER A 326 35.04 -1.04 2.32
C SER A 326 34.78 -0.61 0.89
N SER A 327 33.54 -0.64 0.43
CA SER A 327 33.16 -0.10 -0.88
C SER A 327 32.50 1.27 -0.67
N LEU A 328 33.28 2.33 -0.86
CA LEU A 328 32.75 3.67 -1.08
C LEU A 328 32.59 3.87 -2.59
N LYS A 329 31.35 4.05 -3.06
CA LYS A 329 31.04 4.40 -4.46
C LYS A 329 31.55 3.41 -5.52
N GLY A 330 31.33 2.12 -5.38
CA GLY A 330 31.62 1.16 -6.46
C GLY A 330 33.09 0.98 -6.81
N LYS A 331 34.04 1.57 -6.07
CA LYS A 331 35.47 1.27 -6.14
C LYS A 331 35.88 0.45 -4.91
N LEU A 332 36.31 -0.77 -5.14
CA LEU A 332 37.04 -1.54 -4.14
C LEU A 332 38.31 -0.75 -3.73
N MET A 333 38.36 -0.21 -2.52
CA MET A 333 39.64 0.10 -1.91
C MET A 333 40.16 -1.21 -1.32
N VAL A 334 40.97 -1.89 -2.05
CA VAL A 334 41.88 -2.92 -1.54
C VAL A 334 43.00 -2.14 -0.83
N PRO A 335 43.34 -2.44 0.46
CA PRO A 335 44.60 -1.91 1.00
C PRO A 335 45.70 -2.41 0.08
N GLU A 336 46.50 -1.52 -0.45
CA GLU A 336 47.76 -1.87 -1.12
C GLU A 336 48.61 -2.60 -0.07
N ASP A 337 48.75 -3.91 -0.27
CA ASP A 337 49.82 -4.66 0.39
C ASP A 337 51.14 -3.97 -0.05
N GLY A 338 51.83 -3.35 0.90
CA GLY A 338 53.09 -2.74 0.63
C GLY A 338 54.03 -3.76 0.01
N ASP A 339 54.31 -3.57 -1.28
CA ASP A 339 55.42 -4.22 -1.96
C ASP A 339 56.73 -3.74 -1.32
N THR A 340 57.18 -4.52 -0.33
CA THR A 340 58.57 -4.56 0.00
C THR A 340 59.28 -5.37 -1.11
N ASN A 341 59.66 -4.69 -2.17
CA ASN A 341 60.74 -5.17 -3.02
C ASN A 341 61.95 -4.30 -2.78
N SER A 342 62.78 -4.76 -1.87
CA SER A 342 64.21 -4.47 -1.89
C SER A 342 64.89 -5.51 -2.78
N ASN A 343 65.48 -5.05 -3.80
CA ASN A 343 66.69 -5.34 -4.58
C ASN A 343 66.44 -5.37 -6.05
#